data_85538986b835a9b503f41c78b430110b
#
_entry.id   85538986b835a9b503f41c78b430110b
#
_cell.length_a   1.000
_cell.length_b   1.000
_cell.length_c   1.000
_cell.angle_alpha   90.00
_cell.angle_beta   90.00
_cell.angle_gamma   90.00
#
_symmetry.space_group_name_H-M   'P 1'
#
loop_
_entity.id
_entity.type
_entity.pdbx_description
1 polymer ?
#
loop_
_entity_poly.entity_id
_entity_poly.type
_entity_poly.pdbx_seq_one_letter_code
_entity_poly.pdbx_strand_id
1 'polypeptide(L)'
;RYIGMVFQQPNPFSMSIFDNVAFGLRLNRYKGDIGDRVKHALQGAALWDEVKDKLKVSGLSLSGGQQQRLCIARAIATEPEVLLLDEPCSALDPIATRRVEELMVELKKDYTIALVTHNMQQAIRVADTTAFFSVDISQGTRTGYLVEMGPTTQIFQDPREQLTADYISGKFS
;
A
#
# COMPACT_ATOMS: atom_id res chain seq x y z
N ARG A 1 12.24 -4.39 10.59
CA ARG A 1 11.26 -4.72 11.63
C ARG A 1 10.24 -3.59 11.83
N TYR A 2 10.68 -2.33 11.77
CA TYR A 2 9.80 -1.18 12.02
C TYR A 2 9.03 -0.69 10.80
N ILE A 3 9.49 -1.05 9.61
CA ILE A 3 8.90 -0.59 8.35
C ILE A 3 8.51 -1.82 7.50
N GLY A 4 7.25 -1.90 7.12
CA GLY A 4 6.73 -2.82 6.11
C GLY A 4 6.68 -2.14 4.76
N MET A 5 6.95 -2.87 3.66
CA MET A 5 6.88 -2.31 2.30
C MET A 5 6.08 -3.23 1.39
N VAL A 6 5.21 -2.63 0.60
CA VAL A 6 4.41 -3.28 -0.44
C VAL A 6 4.68 -2.56 -1.76
N PHE A 7 5.08 -3.31 -2.76
CA PHE A 7 5.51 -2.80 -4.06
C PHE A 7 4.34 -2.67 -5.03
N GLN A 8 4.55 -1.90 -6.08
CA GLN A 8 3.63 -1.63 -7.16
C GLN A 8 3.09 -2.92 -7.81
N GLN A 9 3.98 -3.84 -8.15
CA GLN A 9 3.58 -5.15 -8.65
C GLN A 9 3.51 -6.14 -7.49
N PRO A 10 2.42 -6.90 -7.37
CA PRO A 10 2.34 -7.99 -6.41
C PRO A 10 3.54 -8.93 -6.59
N ASN A 11 4.26 -9.18 -5.51
CA ASN A 11 5.46 -10.01 -5.52
C ASN A 11 5.43 -11.10 -4.44
N PRO A 12 4.41 -11.98 -4.45
CA PRO A 12 4.43 -13.12 -3.55
C PRO A 12 5.64 -14.01 -3.84
N PHE A 13 6.23 -14.55 -2.80
CA PHE A 13 7.32 -15.53 -2.97
C PHE A 13 6.78 -16.82 -3.58
N SER A 14 7.63 -17.61 -4.27
CA SER A 14 7.32 -18.93 -4.79
C SER A 14 7.16 -19.97 -3.67
N MET A 15 6.26 -19.66 -2.74
CA MET A 15 5.95 -20.42 -1.52
C MET A 15 4.44 -20.52 -1.35
N SER A 16 4.00 -21.31 -0.36
CA SER A 16 2.59 -21.36 0.01
C SER A 16 2.07 -20.00 0.52
N ILE A 17 0.74 -19.83 0.53
CA ILE A 17 0.09 -18.66 1.12
C ILE A 17 0.54 -18.49 2.57
N PHE A 18 0.52 -19.58 3.34
CA PHE A 18 0.98 -19.59 4.73
C PHE A 18 2.44 -19.14 4.86
N ASP A 19 3.34 -19.74 4.06
CA ASP A 19 4.77 -19.44 4.17
C ASP A 19 5.13 -18.05 3.71
N ASN A 20 4.39 -17.46 2.77
CA ASN A 20 4.53 -16.06 2.40
C ASN A 20 4.33 -15.14 3.62
N VAL A 21 3.28 -15.34 4.40
CA VAL A 21 2.96 -14.52 5.58
C VAL A 21 3.92 -14.84 6.74
N ALA A 22 4.23 -16.13 6.94
CA ALA A 22 5.11 -16.60 8.00
C ALA A 22 6.58 -16.23 7.79
N PHE A 23 6.98 -15.83 6.57
CA PHE A 23 8.38 -15.61 6.21
C PHE A 23 9.07 -14.58 7.14
N GLY A 24 8.48 -13.40 7.29
CA GLY A 24 9.03 -12.35 8.15
C GLY A 24 9.05 -12.74 9.63
N LEU A 25 8.05 -13.50 10.08
CA LEU A 25 7.98 -14.01 11.46
C LEU A 25 9.13 -14.96 11.77
N ARG A 26 9.39 -15.92 10.87
CA ARG A 26 10.50 -16.87 11.02
C ARG A 26 11.85 -16.17 10.98
N LEU A 27 12.04 -15.25 10.02
CA LEU A 27 13.28 -14.48 9.90
C LEU A 27 13.59 -13.67 11.17
N ASN A 28 12.57 -13.10 11.78
CA ASN A 28 12.70 -12.32 13.02
C ASN A 28 12.63 -13.18 14.29
N ARG A 29 12.62 -14.50 14.17
CA ARG A 29 12.55 -15.44 15.31
C ARG A 29 11.37 -15.12 16.24
N TYR A 30 10.20 -14.91 15.66
CA TYR A 30 8.97 -14.64 16.41
C TYR A 30 8.73 -15.76 17.43
N LYS A 31 8.43 -15.38 18.69
CA LYS A 31 8.30 -16.33 19.80
C LYS A 31 6.87 -16.78 20.08
N GLY A 32 5.87 -16.14 19.45
CA GLY A 32 4.46 -16.51 19.57
C GLY A 32 4.05 -17.63 18.63
N ASP A 33 2.77 -17.97 18.61
CA ASP A 33 2.21 -18.91 17.65
C ASP A 33 2.20 -18.29 16.24
N ILE A 34 2.94 -18.91 15.33
CA ILE A 34 3.02 -18.44 13.94
C ILE A 34 1.70 -18.67 13.21
N GLY A 35 0.98 -19.76 13.51
CA GLY A 35 -0.31 -20.05 12.88
C GLY A 35 -1.37 -18.99 13.21
N ASP A 36 -1.49 -18.65 14.48
CA ASP A 36 -2.40 -17.60 14.94
C ASP A 36 -2.01 -16.25 14.34
N ARG A 37 -0.72 -15.93 14.31
CA ARG A 37 -0.24 -14.66 13.74
C ARG A 37 -0.49 -14.56 12.23
N VAL A 38 -0.28 -15.65 11.48
CA VAL A 38 -0.60 -15.73 10.04
C VAL A 38 -2.10 -15.54 9.82
N LYS A 39 -2.94 -16.18 10.63
CA LYS A 39 -4.40 -16.01 10.57
C LYS A 39 -4.79 -14.56 10.78
N HIS A 40 -4.30 -13.92 11.84
CA HIS A 40 -4.59 -12.50 12.12
C HIS A 40 -4.13 -11.58 10.99
N ALA A 41 -2.94 -11.81 10.43
CA ALA A 41 -2.44 -11.01 9.31
C ALA A 41 -3.28 -11.18 8.05
N LEU A 42 -3.75 -12.39 7.74
CA LEU A 42 -4.66 -12.65 6.63
C LEU A 42 -6.05 -12.05 6.85
N GLN A 43 -6.53 -12.04 8.09
CA GLN A 43 -7.76 -11.34 8.47
C GLN A 43 -7.61 -9.83 8.33
N GLY A 44 -6.52 -9.26 8.87
CA GLY A 44 -6.18 -7.85 8.74
C GLY A 44 -6.01 -7.39 7.29
N ALA A 45 -5.62 -8.29 6.38
CA ALA A 45 -5.55 -8.03 4.94
C ALA A 45 -6.84 -8.37 4.17
N ALA A 46 -7.96 -8.64 4.86
CA ALA A 46 -9.25 -9.04 4.30
C ALA A 46 -9.14 -10.20 3.27
N LEU A 47 -8.25 -11.16 3.54
CA LEU A 47 -7.97 -12.29 2.64
C LEU A 47 -8.31 -13.64 3.26
N TRP A 48 -8.44 -13.73 4.58
CA TRP A 48 -8.61 -14.99 5.32
C TRP A 48 -9.73 -15.87 4.78
N ASP A 49 -10.93 -15.33 4.59
CA ASP A 49 -12.10 -16.11 4.19
C ASP A 49 -11.99 -16.69 2.77
N GLU A 50 -11.14 -16.10 1.92
CA GLU A 50 -10.90 -16.57 0.57
C GLU A 50 -9.82 -17.67 0.51
N VAL A 51 -8.98 -17.79 1.56
CA VAL A 51 -7.80 -18.67 1.51
C VAL A 51 -7.65 -19.66 2.67
N LYS A 52 -8.46 -19.58 3.72
CA LYS A 52 -8.36 -20.39 4.93
C LYS A 52 -8.29 -21.89 4.67
N ASP A 53 -8.98 -22.40 3.65
CA ASP A 53 -9.04 -23.82 3.30
C ASP A 53 -7.93 -24.24 2.32
N LYS A 54 -7.10 -23.29 1.85
CA LYS A 54 -6.05 -23.53 0.86
C LYS A 54 -4.69 -22.89 1.20
N LEU A 55 -4.38 -22.74 2.48
CA LEU A 55 -3.14 -22.07 2.96
C LEU A 55 -1.84 -22.72 2.45
N LYS A 56 -1.87 -24.01 2.08
CA LYS A 56 -0.73 -24.73 1.53
C LYS A 56 -0.54 -24.56 0.01
N VAL A 57 -1.51 -23.94 -0.66
CA VAL A 57 -1.42 -23.66 -2.10
C VAL A 57 -0.44 -22.52 -2.35
N SER A 58 0.21 -22.51 -3.51
CA SER A 58 1.14 -21.46 -3.91
C SER A 58 0.49 -20.07 -3.91
N GLY A 59 1.14 -19.08 -3.32
CA GLY A 59 0.71 -17.68 -3.37
C GLY A 59 0.63 -17.13 -4.80
N LEU A 60 1.42 -17.69 -5.73
CA LEU A 60 1.41 -17.29 -7.14
C LEU A 60 0.14 -17.71 -7.89
N SER A 61 -0.64 -18.66 -7.37
CA SER A 61 -1.91 -19.10 -7.99
C SER A 61 -3.10 -18.20 -7.67
N LEU A 62 -2.93 -17.20 -6.82
CA LEU A 62 -3.95 -16.23 -6.47
C LEU A 62 -4.17 -15.21 -7.59
N SER A 63 -5.36 -14.59 -7.66
CA SER A 63 -5.61 -13.43 -8.54
C SER A 63 -4.73 -12.24 -8.16
N GLY A 64 -4.52 -11.28 -9.07
CA GLY A 64 -3.67 -10.10 -8.81
C GLY A 64 -4.05 -9.36 -7.53
N GLY A 65 -5.34 -9.08 -7.33
CA GLY A 65 -5.83 -8.44 -6.10
C GLY A 65 -5.65 -9.28 -4.84
N GLN A 66 -5.76 -10.61 -4.94
CA GLN A 66 -5.47 -11.52 -3.83
C GLN A 66 -3.96 -11.56 -3.53
N GLN A 67 -3.11 -11.56 -4.57
CA GLN A 67 -1.66 -11.50 -4.41
C GLN A 67 -1.24 -10.19 -3.73
N GLN A 68 -1.83 -9.06 -4.10
CA GLN A 68 -1.55 -7.78 -3.45
C GLN A 68 -1.94 -7.81 -1.97
N ARG A 69 -3.12 -8.31 -1.64
CA ARG A 69 -3.54 -8.48 -0.24
C ARG A 69 -2.67 -9.48 0.51
N LEU A 70 -2.14 -10.52 -0.16
CA LEU A 70 -1.16 -11.43 0.44
C LEU A 70 0.16 -10.71 0.75
N CYS A 71 0.64 -9.82 -0.13
CA CYS A 71 1.82 -9.00 0.13
C CYS A 71 1.59 -8.02 1.30
N ILE A 72 0.39 -7.45 1.42
CA ILE A 72 0.00 -6.63 2.58
C ILE A 72 -0.02 -7.49 3.85
N ALA A 73 -0.65 -8.69 3.84
CA ALA A 73 -0.65 -9.62 4.97
C ALA A 73 0.77 -9.97 5.42
N ARG A 74 1.67 -10.24 4.47
CA ARG A 74 3.09 -10.49 4.74
C ARG A 74 3.77 -9.31 5.43
N ALA A 75 3.47 -8.08 5.02
CA ALA A 75 4.04 -6.87 5.59
C ALA A 75 3.53 -6.63 7.03
N ILE A 76 2.22 -6.73 7.26
CA ILE A 76 1.62 -6.45 8.58
C ILE A 76 1.82 -7.60 9.59
N ALA A 77 2.19 -8.81 9.13
CA ALA A 77 2.46 -9.96 10.02
C ALA A 77 3.53 -9.66 11.06
N THR A 78 4.50 -8.81 10.72
CA THR A 78 5.60 -8.43 11.62
C THR A 78 5.29 -7.23 12.52
N GLU A 79 4.06 -6.70 12.50
CA GLU A 79 3.63 -5.52 13.27
C GLU A 79 4.56 -4.32 13.06
N PRO A 80 4.67 -3.80 11.84
CA PRO A 80 5.50 -2.62 11.59
C PRO A 80 4.86 -1.36 12.20
N GLU A 81 5.67 -0.36 12.51
CA GLU A 81 5.17 0.97 12.92
C GLU A 81 4.71 1.78 11.70
N VAL A 82 5.37 1.57 10.56
CA VAL A 82 5.10 2.27 9.30
C VAL A 82 4.92 1.26 8.17
N LEU A 83 3.91 1.48 7.33
CA LEU A 83 3.65 0.71 6.13
C LEU A 83 3.85 1.61 4.91
N LEU A 84 4.85 1.29 4.08
CA LEU A 84 5.10 1.96 2.81
C LEU A 84 4.37 1.22 1.70
N LEU A 85 3.52 1.91 0.94
CA LEU A 85 2.76 1.37 -0.16
C LEU A 85 3.15 2.14 -1.44
N ASP A 86 3.81 1.46 -2.36
CA ASP A 86 4.24 2.05 -3.63
C ASP A 86 3.27 1.63 -4.73
N GLU A 87 2.41 2.56 -5.18
CA GLU A 87 1.43 2.35 -6.26
C GLU A 87 0.60 1.05 -6.11
N PRO A 88 0.05 0.71 -4.92
CA PRO A 88 -0.43 -0.63 -4.60
C PRO A 88 -1.63 -1.09 -5.43
N CYS A 89 -2.24 -0.20 -6.20
CA CYS A 89 -3.43 -0.51 -7.01
C CYS A 89 -3.21 -0.37 -8.52
N SER A 90 -2.04 0.08 -8.98
CA SER A 90 -1.81 0.41 -10.40
C SER A 90 -1.96 -0.77 -11.36
N ALA A 91 -1.70 -2.00 -10.90
CA ALA A 91 -1.79 -3.23 -11.68
C ALA A 91 -3.12 -4.00 -11.46
N LEU A 92 -4.08 -3.41 -10.75
CA LEU A 92 -5.33 -4.08 -10.36
C LEU A 92 -6.53 -3.60 -11.18
N ASP A 93 -7.49 -4.51 -11.36
CA ASP A 93 -8.80 -4.15 -11.88
C ASP A 93 -9.58 -3.25 -10.90
N PRO A 94 -10.64 -2.55 -11.35
CA PRO A 94 -11.38 -1.60 -10.49
C PRO A 94 -11.99 -2.22 -9.23
N ILE A 95 -12.41 -3.49 -9.27
CA ILE A 95 -13.02 -4.18 -8.12
C ILE A 95 -11.94 -4.50 -7.09
N ALA A 96 -10.80 -5.03 -7.53
CA ALA A 96 -9.66 -5.31 -6.67
C ALA A 96 -9.06 -4.02 -6.07
N THR A 97 -8.96 -2.95 -6.89
CA THR A 97 -8.54 -1.61 -6.44
C THR A 97 -9.39 -1.14 -5.28
N ARG A 98 -10.72 -1.15 -5.43
CA ARG A 98 -11.63 -0.72 -4.37
C ARG A 98 -11.44 -1.50 -3.06
N ARG A 99 -11.28 -2.82 -3.15
CA ARG A 99 -11.03 -3.67 -1.97
C ARG A 99 -9.71 -3.32 -1.26
N VAL A 100 -8.66 -3.00 -2.03
CA VAL A 100 -7.37 -2.58 -1.44
C VAL A 100 -7.48 -1.18 -0.84
N GLU A 101 -8.24 -0.26 -1.44
CA GLU A 101 -8.50 1.07 -0.87
C GLU A 101 -9.30 0.99 0.45
N GLU A 102 -10.36 0.19 0.49
CA GLU A 102 -11.13 -0.07 1.72
C GLU A 102 -10.22 -0.68 2.80
N LEU A 103 -9.35 -1.61 2.43
CA LEU A 103 -8.36 -2.18 3.33
C LEU A 103 -7.38 -1.11 3.88
N MET A 104 -6.88 -0.20 3.03
CA MET A 104 -5.99 0.89 3.49
C MET A 104 -6.68 1.80 4.51
N VAL A 105 -7.98 2.10 4.31
CA VAL A 105 -8.77 2.91 5.26
C VAL A 105 -8.92 2.19 6.61
N GLU A 106 -9.03 0.87 6.64
CA GLU A 106 -9.04 0.13 7.89
C GLU A 106 -7.64 0.08 8.55
N LEU A 107 -6.61 -0.21 7.76
CA LEU A 107 -5.24 -0.34 8.27
C LEU A 107 -4.68 0.97 8.84
N LYS A 108 -5.07 2.15 8.33
CA LYS A 108 -4.59 3.43 8.88
C LYS A 108 -5.04 3.73 10.31
N LYS A 109 -5.97 2.94 10.87
CA LYS A 109 -6.36 3.04 12.27
C LYS A 109 -5.26 2.52 13.20
N ASP A 110 -4.47 1.54 12.74
CA ASP A 110 -3.47 0.83 13.53
C ASP A 110 -2.04 1.12 13.07
N TYR A 111 -1.86 1.57 11.81
CA TYR A 111 -0.56 1.78 11.18
C TYR A 111 -0.41 3.20 10.65
N THR A 112 0.80 3.76 10.75
CA THR A 112 1.16 4.93 9.94
C THR A 112 1.41 4.46 8.50
N ILE A 113 0.63 4.96 7.54
CA ILE A 113 0.76 4.58 6.13
C ILE A 113 1.36 5.74 5.33
N ALA A 114 2.43 5.46 4.60
CA ALA A 114 2.94 6.33 3.54
C ALA A 114 2.63 5.69 2.19
N LEU A 115 1.73 6.33 1.44
CA LEU A 115 1.26 5.87 0.13
C LEU A 115 1.87 6.74 -0.97
N VAL A 116 2.53 6.13 -1.94
CA VAL A 116 2.88 6.76 -3.21
C VAL A 116 1.83 6.37 -4.25
N THR A 117 1.26 7.35 -4.92
CA THR A 117 0.31 7.12 -6.01
C THR A 117 0.29 8.31 -6.98
N HIS A 118 0.09 8.02 -8.26
CA HIS A 118 -0.24 9.04 -9.28
C HIS A 118 -1.76 9.19 -9.47
N ASN A 119 -2.57 8.36 -8.80
CA ASN A 119 -4.03 8.40 -8.90
C ASN A 119 -4.60 9.38 -7.85
N MET A 120 -4.93 10.59 -8.30
CA MET A 120 -5.52 11.64 -7.45
C MET A 120 -6.80 11.17 -6.75
N GLN A 121 -7.66 10.41 -7.44
CA GLN A 121 -8.90 9.91 -6.86
C GLN A 121 -8.64 8.91 -5.73
N GLN A 122 -7.58 8.11 -5.83
CA GLN A 122 -7.16 7.23 -4.74
C GLN A 122 -6.68 8.06 -3.54
N ALA A 123 -5.81 9.05 -3.77
CA ALA A 123 -5.33 9.92 -2.69
C ALA A 123 -6.50 10.59 -1.95
N ILE A 124 -7.49 11.14 -2.69
CA ILE A 124 -8.68 11.77 -2.12
C ILE A 124 -9.48 10.79 -1.23
N ARG A 125 -9.58 9.52 -1.63
CA ARG A 125 -10.39 8.54 -0.89
C ARG A 125 -9.71 8.01 0.36
N VAL A 126 -8.38 7.87 0.37
CA VAL A 126 -7.68 7.12 1.41
C VAL A 126 -6.78 7.95 2.31
N ALA A 127 -6.21 9.06 1.81
CA ALA A 127 -5.21 9.82 2.53
C ALA A 127 -5.81 10.92 3.41
N ASP A 128 -5.25 11.11 4.60
CA ASP A 128 -5.59 12.22 5.49
C ASP A 128 -4.75 13.47 5.15
N THR A 129 -3.49 13.24 4.78
CA THR A 129 -2.53 14.28 4.37
C THR A 129 -1.96 13.90 3.01
N THR A 130 -1.84 14.89 2.12
CA THR A 130 -1.25 14.72 0.79
C THR A 130 -0.05 15.63 0.63
N ALA A 131 1.03 15.09 0.05
CA ALA A 131 2.22 15.83 -0.35
C ALA A 131 2.37 15.75 -1.88
N PHE A 132 2.43 16.89 -2.54
CA PHE A 132 2.64 16.98 -3.97
C PHE A 132 4.12 17.26 -4.26
N PHE A 133 4.71 16.41 -5.08
CA PHE A 133 6.09 16.52 -5.55
C PHE A 133 6.11 16.85 -7.04
N SER A 134 7.03 17.71 -7.46
CA SER A 134 7.31 18.02 -8.85
C SER A 134 8.80 17.86 -9.16
N VAL A 135 9.17 18.03 -10.42
CA VAL A 135 10.55 17.89 -10.90
C VAL A 135 11.00 19.22 -11.51
N ASP A 136 12.10 19.75 -11.01
CA ASP A 136 12.81 20.87 -11.63
C ASP A 136 13.80 20.34 -12.67
N ILE A 137 13.71 20.89 -13.90
CA ILE A 137 14.60 20.55 -15.04
C ILE A 137 15.41 21.75 -15.52
N SER A 138 15.33 22.89 -14.83
CA SER A 138 15.89 24.18 -15.30
C SER A 138 17.41 24.19 -15.44
N GLN A 139 18.12 23.31 -14.71
CA GLN A 139 19.58 23.26 -14.72
C GLN A 139 20.16 22.04 -15.49
N GLY A 140 19.36 21.42 -16.37
CA GLY A 140 19.80 20.24 -17.12
C GLY A 140 19.85 18.94 -16.28
N THR A 141 19.56 19.02 -14.99
CA THR A 141 19.38 17.89 -14.07
C THR A 141 17.92 17.78 -13.65
N ARG A 142 17.46 16.56 -13.37
CA ARG A 142 16.10 16.33 -12.85
C ARG A 142 16.16 16.23 -11.33
N THR A 143 15.66 17.25 -10.64
CA THR A 143 15.61 17.27 -9.17
C THR A 143 14.18 17.28 -8.71
N GLY A 144 13.77 16.24 -7.95
CA GLY A 144 12.46 16.19 -7.31
C GLY A 144 12.42 17.12 -6.11
N TYR A 145 11.33 17.87 -5.94
CA TYR A 145 11.12 18.73 -4.78
C TYR A 145 9.67 18.71 -4.32
N LEU A 146 9.47 18.95 -3.04
CA LEU A 146 8.15 19.10 -2.45
C LEU A 146 7.58 20.46 -2.84
N VAL A 147 6.42 20.46 -3.48
CA VAL A 147 5.70 21.69 -3.87
C VAL A 147 4.78 22.13 -2.73
N GLU A 148 3.91 21.22 -2.29
CA GLU A 148 2.91 21.53 -1.29
C GLU A 148 2.59 20.30 -0.45
N MET A 149 2.28 20.48 0.83
CA MET A 149 1.82 19.42 1.74
C MET A 149 0.76 20.00 2.68
N GLY A 150 -0.31 19.24 2.87
CA GLY A 150 -1.40 19.64 3.77
C GLY A 150 -2.52 18.59 3.87
N PRO A 151 -3.58 18.90 4.61
CA PRO A 151 -4.78 18.06 4.62
C PRO A 151 -5.26 17.77 3.19
N THR A 152 -5.59 16.53 2.91
CA THR A 152 -5.99 16.09 1.55
C THR A 152 -7.12 16.93 0.98
N THR A 153 -8.12 17.26 1.78
CA THR A 153 -9.24 18.14 1.36
C THR A 153 -8.77 19.51 0.90
N GLN A 154 -7.82 20.12 1.61
CA GLN A 154 -7.28 21.43 1.25
C GLN A 154 -6.46 21.34 -0.03
N ILE A 155 -5.57 20.36 -0.16
CA ILE A 155 -4.74 20.18 -1.36
C ILE A 155 -5.61 20.05 -2.63
N PHE A 156 -6.71 19.32 -2.57
CA PHE A 156 -7.55 19.06 -3.75
C PHE A 156 -8.66 20.07 -3.99
N GLN A 157 -9.09 20.83 -2.99
CA GLN A 157 -10.19 21.79 -3.12
C GLN A 157 -9.73 23.26 -3.16
N ASP A 158 -8.66 23.57 -2.43
CA ASP A 158 -8.14 24.94 -2.30
C ASP A 158 -6.60 24.91 -2.17
N PRO A 159 -5.89 24.46 -3.22
CA PRO A 159 -4.42 24.43 -3.22
C PRO A 159 -3.85 25.84 -3.11
N ARG A 160 -2.78 25.99 -2.33
CA ARG A 160 -2.10 27.29 -2.13
C ARG A 160 -1.10 27.59 -3.24
N GLU A 161 -0.52 26.52 -3.83
CA GLU A 161 0.49 26.63 -4.86
C GLU A 161 -0.16 26.51 -6.25
N GLN A 162 0.16 27.44 -7.15
CA GLN A 162 -0.37 27.43 -8.53
C GLN A 162 -0.02 26.12 -9.26
N LEU A 163 1.18 25.58 -9.03
CA LEU A 163 1.63 24.32 -9.64
C LEU A 163 0.76 23.12 -9.20
N THR A 164 0.33 23.11 -7.93
CA THR A 164 -0.61 22.11 -7.41
C THR A 164 -1.98 22.25 -8.09
N ALA A 165 -2.49 23.49 -8.22
CA ALA A 165 -3.76 23.77 -8.89
C ALA A 165 -3.73 23.35 -10.37
N ASP A 166 -2.65 23.63 -11.08
CA ASP A 166 -2.47 23.25 -12.48
C ASP A 166 -2.39 21.72 -12.64
N TYR A 167 -1.69 21.02 -11.73
CA TYR A 167 -1.64 19.56 -11.70
C TYR A 167 -3.03 18.96 -11.53
N ILE A 168 -3.80 19.41 -10.54
CA ILE A 168 -5.14 18.89 -10.23
C ILE A 168 -6.13 19.16 -11.38
N SER A 169 -6.03 20.35 -12.01
CA SER A 169 -6.91 20.71 -13.13
C SER A 169 -6.50 20.11 -14.49
N GLY A 170 -5.40 19.35 -14.54
CA GLY A 170 -4.88 18.75 -15.79
C GLY A 170 -4.25 19.77 -16.75
N LYS A 171 -3.91 20.96 -16.29
CA LYS A 171 -3.24 22.00 -17.08
C LYS A 171 -1.72 21.82 -17.02
N PHE A 172 -1.24 20.74 -17.62
CA PHE A 172 0.20 20.55 -17.79
C PHE A 172 0.67 21.33 -19.02
N SER A 173 1.58 22.24 -18.82
CA SER A 173 2.32 22.96 -19.87
C SER A 173 3.71 22.39 -19.98
#